data_3b079104836297e7fae89baf3a5ad7ec
#
_entry.id   3b079104836297e7fae89baf3a5ad7ec
#
_cell.length_a   1.000
_cell.length_b   1.000
_cell.length_c   1.000
_cell.angle_alpha   90.00
_cell.angle_beta   90.00
_cell.angle_gamma   90.00
#
_symmetry.space_group_name_H-M   'P 1'
#
loop_
_entity.id
_entity.type
_entity.pdbx_description
1 polymer ?
#
loop_
_entity_poly.entity_id
_entity_poly.type
_entity_poly.pdbx_seq_one_letter_code
_entity_poly.pdbx_strand_id
1 'polypeptide(L)'
;MIKINVITNNIRWFSFIKNPNQYIDRKVKKINLKKKEFKKRIIYCTLLLSGNQEIKNLNKKFRKKNKSTDVLSFPFYDKKKLKKELKSEKEIYLGDIIINYNKVKGKKNLNFFKLNFDKLWIHGFTHLFGYDHKQEKDFRKMHRIEKDYLRYIK
;
A
#
# COMPACT_ATOMS: atom_id res chain seq x y z
N MET A 1 -8.24 -11.56 8.01
CA MET A 1 -8.53 -11.28 6.57
C MET A 1 -8.16 -9.83 6.27
N ILE A 2 -7.35 -9.60 5.25
CA ILE A 2 -6.97 -8.26 4.79
C ILE A 2 -8.08 -7.69 3.89
N LYS A 3 -8.41 -6.40 4.05
CA LYS A 3 -9.29 -5.62 3.19
C LYS A 3 -8.62 -4.27 2.87
N ILE A 4 -8.71 -3.80 1.64
CA ILE A 4 -8.19 -2.49 1.23
C ILE A 4 -9.33 -1.69 0.61
N ASN A 5 -9.68 -0.58 1.24
CA ASN A 5 -10.64 0.37 0.70
C ASN A 5 -9.91 1.29 -0.29
N VAL A 6 -10.34 1.30 -1.56
CA VAL A 6 -9.70 2.12 -2.60
C VAL A 6 -10.54 3.34 -2.89
N ILE A 7 -9.93 4.51 -2.79
CA ILE A 7 -10.52 5.81 -3.13
C ILE A 7 -9.74 6.37 -4.33
N THR A 8 -10.44 6.82 -5.37
CA THR A 8 -9.81 7.40 -6.57
C THR A 8 -10.19 8.86 -6.71
N ASN A 9 -9.22 9.76 -6.49
CA ASN A 9 -9.39 11.21 -6.61
C ASN A 9 -8.88 11.78 -7.94
N ASN A 10 -8.29 10.95 -8.80
CA ASN A 10 -7.77 11.38 -10.08
C ASN A 10 -8.28 10.44 -11.18
N ILE A 11 -9.11 10.97 -12.09
CA ILE A 11 -9.76 10.20 -13.15
C ILE A 11 -8.80 9.51 -14.13
N ARG A 12 -7.55 9.98 -14.25
CA ARG A 12 -6.53 9.38 -15.12
C ARG A 12 -6.20 7.92 -14.74
N TRP A 13 -6.46 7.53 -13.50
CA TRP A 13 -6.27 6.15 -13.06
C TRP A 13 -7.14 5.17 -13.86
N PHE A 14 -8.36 5.58 -14.23
CA PHE A 14 -9.29 4.73 -14.99
C PHE A 14 -8.81 4.38 -16.40
N SER A 15 -7.86 5.15 -16.97
CA SER A 15 -7.24 4.83 -18.26
C SER A 15 -6.37 3.55 -18.19
N PHE A 16 -5.90 3.18 -17.01
CA PHE A 16 -5.04 2.00 -16.80
C PHE A 16 -5.72 0.91 -15.96
N ILE A 17 -6.56 1.31 -15.03
CA ILE A 17 -7.27 0.39 -14.13
C ILE A 17 -8.74 0.80 -14.11
N LYS A 18 -9.54 0.18 -14.96
CA LYS A 18 -10.97 0.53 -15.12
C LYS A 18 -11.77 0.45 -13.81
N ASN A 19 -11.49 -0.54 -12.99
CA ASN A 19 -12.11 -0.70 -11.68
C ASN A 19 -11.03 -0.97 -10.61
N PRO A 20 -10.48 0.10 -9.97
CA PRO A 20 -9.43 -0.03 -8.97
C PRO A 20 -9.80 -0.88 -7.77
N ASN A 21 -11.03 -0.76 -7.25
CA ASN A 21 -11.51 -1.58 -6.14
C ASN A 21 -11.45 -3.07 -6.49
N GLN A 22 -12.06 -3.46 -7.59
CA GLN A 22 -12.08 -4.85 -8.04
C GLN A 22 -10.67 -5.38 -8.35
N TYR A 23 -9.80 -4.53 -8.89
CA TYR A 23 -8.41 -4.88 -9.18
C TYR A 23 -7.66 -5.25 -7.89
N ILE A 24 -7.73 -4.40 -6.88
CA ILE A 24 -7.09 -4.60 -5.58
C ILE A 24 -7.72 -5.79 -4.84
N ASP A 25 -9.05 -5.90 -4.81
CA ASP A 25 -9.75 -7.00 -4.14
C ASP A 25 -9.31 -8.37 -4.66
N ARG A 26 -9.19 -8.53 -5.98
CA ARG A 26 -8.71 -9.79 -6.56
C ARG A 26 -7.30 -10.15 -6.08
N LYS A 27 -6.42 -9.17 -5.96
CA LYS A 27 -5.05 -9.38 -5.50
C LYS A 27 -4.99 -9.65 -3.98
N VAL A 28 -5.75 -8.91 -3.20
CA VAL A 28 -5.85 -9.09 -1.76
C VAL A 28 -6.44 -10.47 -1.41
N LYS A 29 -7.41 -10.96 -2.16
CA LYS A 29 -7.94 -12.35 -2.02
C LYS A 29 -6.82 -13.38 -2.16
N LYS A 30 -5.92 -13.24 -3.13
CA LYS A 30 -4.76 -14.13 -3.29
C LYS A 30 -3.80 -14.07 -2.09
N ILE A 31 -3.54 -12.87 -1.53
CA ILE A 31 -2.75 -12.71 -0.30
C ILE A 31 -3.43 -13.43 0.87
N ASN A 32 -4.73 -13.23 1.05
CA ASN A 32 -5.51 -13.83 2.14
C ASN A 32 -5.49 -15.37 2.09
N LEU A 33 -5.44 -15.96 0.90
CA LEU A 33 -5.30 -17.43 0.74
C LEU A 33 -3.94 -17.94 1.23
N LYS A 34 -2.88 -17.13 1.08
CA LYS A 34 -1.50 -17.50 1.49
C LYS A 34 -1.19 -17.13 2.94
N LYS A 35 -1.79 -16.07 3.46
CA LYS A 35 -1.55 -15.51 4.80
C LYS A 35 -2.64 -15.94 5.78
N LYS A 36 -2.62 -17.24 6.15
CA LYS A 36 -3.61 -17.85 7.06
C LYS A 36 -3.64 -17.23 8.46
N GLU A 37 -2.54 -16.64 8.90
CA GLU A 37 -2.42 -15.96 10.19
C GLU A 37 -3.40 -14.80 10.36
N PHE A 38 -3.88 -14.22 9.27
CA PHE A 38 -4.86 -13.11 9.31
C PHE A 38 -6.33 -13.58 9.28
N LYS A 39 -6.60 -14.88 9.19
CA LYS A 39 -7.98 -15.40 9.06
C LYS A 39 -8.89 -15.04 10.25
N LYS A 40 -8.33 -14.98 11.46
CA LYS A 40 -9.07 -14.77 12.71
C LYS A 40 -9.42 -13.30 12.98
N ARG A 41 -8.99 -12.36 12.14
CA ARG A 41 -9.22 -10.93 12.33
C ARG A 41 -9.37 -10.18 11.01
N ILE A 42 -9.98 -9.01 11.06
CA ILE A 42 -10.08 -8.09 9.93
C ILE A 42 -8.96 -7.05 10.07
N ILE A 43 -8.13 -6.97 9.05
CA ILE A 43 -7.03 -5.99 8.96
C ILE A 43 -7.33 -5.14 7.73
N TYR A 44 -7.50 -3.85 7.92
CA TYR A 44 -7.89 -2.98 6.82
C TYR A 44 -7.04 -1.70 6.75
N CYS A 45 -6.96 -1.15 5.55
CA CYS A 45 -6.31 0.12 5.28
C CYS A 45 -7.02 0.83 4.12
N THR A 46 -6.71 2.12 3.94
CA THR A 46 -7.18 2.91 2.80
C THR A 46 -6.05 3.06 1.78
N LEU A 47 -6.39 2.92 0.50
CA LEU A 47 -5.52 3.21 -0.64
C LEU A 47 -6.11 4.35 -1.45
N LEU A 48 -5.51 5.54 -1.37
CA LEU A 48 -5.88 6.71 -2.13
C LEU A 48 -5.09 6.80 -3.45
N LEU A 49 -5.77 6.75 -4.56
CA LEU A 49 -5.23 6.93 -5.90
C LEU A 49 -5.33 8.39 -6.33
N SER A 50 -4.22 9.11 -6.25
CA SER A 50 -4.13 10.56 -6.33
C SER A 50 -3.20 11.03 -7.45
N GLY A 51 -2.84 12.31 -7.44
CA GLY A 51 -1.92 12.96 -8.37
C GLY A 51 -0.89 13.84 -7.64
N ASN A 52 -0.06 14.53 -8.44
CA ASN A 52 1.08 15.31 -7.94
C ASN A 52 0.73 16.35 -6.87
N GLN A 53 -0.33 17.13 -7.09
CA GLN A 53 -0.64 18.26 -6.21
C GLN A 53 -1.04 17.81 -4.83
N GLU A 54 -1.94 16.83 -4.76
CA GLU A 54 -2.43 16.32 -3.49
C GLU A 54 -1.31 15.64 -2.68
N ILE A 55 -0.51 14.78 -3.31
CA ILE A 55 0.58 14.10 -2.61
C ILE A 55 1.68 15.07 -2.17
N LYS A 56 1.95 16.13 -2.94
CA LYS A 56 2.87 17.20 -2.54
C LYS A 56 2.36 17.94 -1.30
N ASN A 57 1.06 18.26 -1.27
CA ASN A 57 0.43 18.94 -0.13
C ASN A 57 0.49 18.06 1.13
N LEU A 58 0.18 16.79 1.01
CA LEU A 58 0.26 15.83 2.11
C LEU A 58 1.70 15.62 2.61
N ASN A 59 2.66 15.54 1.70
CA ASN A 59 4.07 15.41 2.03
C ASN A 59 4.60 16.65 2.77
N LYS A 60 4.18 17.86 2.33
CA LYS A 60 4.49 19.11 3.02
C LYS A 60 3.86 19.16 4.42
N LYS A 61 2.57 18.84 4.52
CA LYS A 61 1.81 18.91 5.78
C LYS A 61 2.34 17.95 6.83
N PHE A 62 2.54 16.68 6.47
CA PHE A 62 2.83 15.61 7.44
C PHE A 62 4.30 15.25 7.56
N ARG A 63 5.11 15.46 6.51
CA ARG A 63 6.55 15.13 6.52
C ARG A 63 7.45 16.34 6.40
N LYS A 64 6.89 17.57 6.32
CA LYS A 64 7.63 18.85 6.16
C LYS A 64 8.48 18.88 4.88
N LYS A 65 8.14 18.10 3.86
CA LYS A 65 8.85 18.00 2.58
C LYS A 65 7.99 18.59 1.46
N ASN A 66 8.38 19.76 0.93
CA ASN A 66 7.66 20.44 -0.15
C ASN A 66 7.99 19.86 -1.53
N LYS A 67 7.78 18.54 -1.69
CA LYS A 67 8.00 17.84 -2.97
C LYS A 67 7.00 16.71 -3.14
N SER A 68 6.67 16.38 -4.40
CA SER A 68 5.87 15.19 -4.70
C SER A 68 6.74 13.93 -4.65
N THR A 69 6.14 12.81 -4.27
CA THR A 69 6.73 11.47 -4.31
C THR A 69 5.79 10.52 -5.05
N ASP A 70 6.19 9.30 -5.28
CA ASP A 70 5.40 8.24 -5.90
C ASP A 70 4.40 7.61 -4.93
N VAL A 71 4.81 7.40 -3.68
CA VAL A 71 3.96 6.82 -2.63
C VAL A 71 4.23 7.49 -1.27
N LEU A 72 3.18 7.63 -0.48
CA LEU A 72 3.22 7.97 0.94
C LEU A 72 2.46 6.91 1.73
N SER A 73 2.97 6.57 2.91
CA SER A 73 2.28 5.70 3.86
C SER A 73 2.21 6.39 5.22
N PHE A 74 1.05 6.33 5.83
CA PHE A 74 0.74 6.90 7.14
C PHE A 74 0.25 5.77 8.06
N PRO A 75 1.17 5.05 8.74
CA PRO A 75 0.79 4.03 9.71
C PRO A 75 -0.04 4.65 10.84
N PHE A 76 -1.16 4.00 11.18
CA PHE A 76 -2.01 4.44 12.30
C PHE A 76 -1.38 4.14 13.66
N TYR A 77 -0.62 3.05 13.74
CA TYR A 77 0.10 2.64 14.93
C TYR A 77 1.61 2.67 14.71
N ASP A 78 2.36 2.99 15.76
CA ASP A 78 3.77 2.63 15.80
C ASP A 78 3.95 1.10 15.88
N LYS A 79 5.15 0.61 15.60
CA LYS A 79 5.47 -0.82 15.52
C LYS A 79 5.14 -1.59 16.82
N LYS A 80 5.39 -0.97 17.99
CA LYS A 80 5.16 -1.59 19.30
C LYS A 80 3.65 -1.74 19.58
N LYS A 81 2.90 -0.66 19.36
CA LYS A 81 1.46 -0.64 19.53
C LYS A 81 0.77 -1.58 18.53
N LEU A 82 1.15 -1.54 17.26
CA LEU A 82 0.62 -2.47 16.25
C LEU A 82 0.78 -3.94 16.66
N LYS A 83 1.96 -4.31 17.18
CA LYS A 83 2.21 -5.68 17.65
C LYS A 83 1.28 -6.09 18.80
N LYS A 84 0.91 -5.15 19.67
CA LYS A 84 -0.07 -5.37 20.74
C LYS A 84 -1.48 -5.53 20.17
N GLU A 85 -1.92 -4.59 19.33
CA GLU A 85 -3.25 -4.61 18.71
C GLU A 85 -3.47 -5.87 17.86
N LEU A 86 -2.45 -6.31 17.12
CA LEU A 86 -2.50 -7.57 16.35
C LEU A 86 -2.69 -8.82 17.22
N LYS A 87 -2.51 -8.75 18.53
CA LYS A 87 -2.76 -9.87 19.46
C LYS A 87 -4.15 -9.80 20.10
N SER A 88 -4.63 -8.60 20.42
CA SER A 88 -5.86 -8.37 21.21
C SER A 88 -7.10 -8.12 20.34
N GLU A 89 -6.95 -7.36 19.23
CA GLU A 89 -8.09 -6.84 18.50
C GLU A 89 -8.54 -7.77 17.36
N LYS A 90 -9.86 -7.82 17.14
CA LYS A 90 -10.47 -8.53 16.01
C LYS A 90 -10.47 -7.69 14.72
N GLU A 91 -10.52 -6.37 14.85
CA GLU A 91 -10.50 -5.42 13.75
C GLU A 91 -9.39 -4.41 13.96
N ILE A 92 -8.55 -4.22 12.92
CA ILE A 92 -7.35 -3.38 13.01
C ILE A 92 -7.25 -2.51 11.78
N TYR A 93 -7.29 -1.20 11.99
CA TYR A 93 -6.97 -0.22 10.96
C TYR A 93 -5.46 0.04 10.92
N LEU A 94 -4.82 -0.23 9.78
CA LEU A 94 -3.37 -0.07 9.65
C LEU A 94 -2.95 1.36 9.31
N GLY A 95 -3.81 2.13 8.64
CA GLY A 95 -3.52 3.48 8.17
C GLY A 95 -3.78 3.67 6.68
N ASP A 96 -3.16 4.70 6.08
CA ASP A 96 -3.41 5.14 4.71
C ASP A 96 -2.18 5.00 3.82
N ILE A 97 -2.42 4.64 2.55
CA ILE A 97 -1.45 4.64 1.47
C ILE A 97 -1.94 5.61 0.40
N ILE A 98 -1.08 6.51 -0.07
CA ILE A 98 -1.40 7.42 -1.16
C ILE A 98 -0.43 7.19 -2.30
N ILE A 99 -0.93 6.96 -3.52
CA ILE A 99 -0.12 6.73 -4.72
C ILE A 99 -0.36 7.85 -5.73
N ASN A 100 0.75 8.35 -6.26
CA ASN A 100 0.77 9.42 -7.24
C ASN A 100 0.76 8.87 -8.66
N TYR A 101 -0.35 9.06 -9.38
CA TYR A 101 -0.46 8.69 -10.80
C TYR A 101 0.72 9.18 -11.65
N ASN A 102 1.15 10.42 -11.45
CA ASN A 102 2.18 11.04 -12.28
C ASN A 102 3.55 10.36 -12.17
N LYS A 103 3.82 9.70 -11.04
CA LYS A 103 5.09 9.03 -10.73
C LYS A 103 5.07 7.52 -11.02
N VAL A 104 3.92 6.92 -11.30
CA VAL A 104 3.87 5.50 -11.71
C VAL A 104 4.54 5.35 -13.07
N LYS A 105 5.50 4.45 -13.16
CA LYS A 105 6.23 4.14 -14.41
C LYS A 105 5.39 3.26 -15.33
N GLY A 106 5.70 3.30 -16.63
CA GLY A 106 5.14 2.33 -17.58
C GLY A 106 3.88 2.76 -18.31
N LYS A 107 3.58 4.07 -18.39
CA LYS A 107 2.38 4.59 -19.08
C LYS A 107 2.29 4.25 -20.58
N LYS A 108 3.36 3.77 -21.20
CA LYS A 108 3.35 3.28 -22.59
C LYS A 108 2.96 1.79 -22.71
N ASN A 109 2.95 1.05 -21.60
CA ASN A 109 2.62 -0.38 -21.58
C ASN A 109 1.77 -0.70 -20.34
N LEU A 110 0.55 -1.17 -20.59
CA LEU A 110 -0.43 -1.45 -19.53
C LEU A 110 0.06 -2.46 -18.48
N ASN A 111 0.72 -3.54 -18.93
CA ASN A 111 1.20 -4.58 -18.01
C ASN A 111 2.36 -4.05 -17.15
N PHE A 112 3.23 -3.24 -17.74
CA PHE A 112 4.33 -2.62 -17.01
C PHE A 112 3.83 -1.54 -16.02
N PHE A 113 2.81 -0.78 -16.40
CA PHE A 113 2.14 0.14 -15.47
C PHE A 113 1.55 -0.59 -14.26
N LYS A 114 0.77 -1.66 -14.50
CA LYS A 114 0.15 -2.46 -13.45
C LYS A 114 1.21 -3.09 -12.53
N LEU A 115 2.30 -3.59 -13.08
CA LEU A 115 3.40 -4.14 -12.29
C LEU A 115 4.04 -3.08 -11.37
N ASN A 116 4.27 -1.86 -11.86
CA ASN A 116 4.83 -0.78 -11.05
C ASN A 116 3.81 -0.27 -10.02
N PHE A 117 2.54 -0.20 -10.37
CA PHE A 117 1.48 0.11 -9.42
C PHE A 117 1.42 -0.94 -8.29
N ASP A 118 1.49 -2.23 -8.62
CA ASP A 118 1.52 -3.30 -7.63
C ASP A 118 2.72 -3.18 -6.68
N LYS A 119 3.89 -2.85 -7.19
CA LYS A 119 5.08 -2.60 -6.36
C LYS A 119 4.85 -1.45 -5.38
N LEU A 120 4.23 -0.36 -5.82
CA LEU A 120 4.02 0.82 -4.98
C LEU A 120 3.01 0.57 -3.86
N TRP A 121 1.84 -0.02 -4.16
CA TRP A 121 0.88 -0.27 -3.09
C TRP A 121 1.35 -1.34 -2.11
N ILE A 122 2.06 -2.38 -2.56
CA ILE A 122 2.67 -3.39 -1.68
C ILE A 122 3.74 -2.75 -0.80
N HIS A 123 4.61 -1.89 -1.35
CA HIS A 123 5.60 -1.14 -0.59
C HIS A 123 4.93 -0.30 0.51
N GLY A 124 3.92 0.48 0.15
CA GLY A 124 3.13 1.24 1.13
C GLY A 124 2.48 0.35 2.19
N PHE A 125 1.92 -0.77 1.78
CA PHE A 125 1.28 -1.72 2.67
C PHE A 125 2.26 -2.36 3.67
N THR A 126 3.48 -2.69 3.25
CA THR A 126 4.51 -3.21 4.16
C THR A 126 4.94 -2.18 5.20
N HIS A 127 4.99 -0.91 4.82
CA HIS A 127 5.23 0.17 5.80
C HIS A 127 4.13 0.27 6.86
N LEU A 128 2.86 0.06 6.50
CA LEU A 128 1.76 0.07 7.48
C LEU A 128 1.90 -1.03 8.55
N PHE A 129 2.58 -2.13 8.24
CA PHE A 129 2.94 -3.17 9.20
C PHE A 129 4.19 -2.85 10.05
N GLY A 130 4.71 -1.62 9.95
CA GLY A 130 5.87 -1.18 10.72
C GLY A 130 7.21 -1.69 10.19
N TYR A 131 7.26 -2.20 8.94
CA TYR A 131 8.52 -2.47 8.27
C TYR A 131 9.10 -1.15 7.73
N ASP A 132 10.41 -1.02 7.79
CA ASP A 132 11.13 0.18 7.35
C ASP A 132 12.42 -0.25 6.63
N HIS A 133 13.08 0.66 5.95
CA HIS A 133 14.32 0.43 5.20
C HIS A 133 15.46 1.39 5.61
N LYS A 134 15.40 1.93 6.84
CA LYS A 134 16.42 2.85 7.35
C LYS A 134 17.76 2.19 7.60
N GLN A 135 17.75 0.90 7.99
CA GLN A 135 18.95 0.10 8.20
C GLN A 135 18.98 -1.06 7.20
N GLU A 136 20.16 -1.54 6.84
CA GLU A 136 20.35 -2.61 5.86
C GLU A 136 19.61 -3.90 6.24
N LYS A 137 19.62 -4.28 7.52
CA LYS A 137 18.88 -5.44 8.02
C LYS A 137 17.37 -5.30 7.82
N ASP A 138 16.83 -4.12 8.10
CA ASP A 138 15.40 -3.83 7.93
C ASP A 138 15.03 -3.79 6.45
N PHE A 139 15.89 -3.21 5.60
CA PHE A 139 15.74 -3.23 4.16
C PHE A 139 15.61 -4.66 3.60
N ARG A 140 16.54 -5.55 3.95
CA ARG A 140 16.52 -6.96 3.49
C ARG A 140 15.24 -7.68 3.93
N LYS A 141 14.77 -7.43 5.15
CA LYS A 141 13.53 -8.02 5.68
C LYS A 141 12.31 -7.51 4.93
N MET A 142 12.20 -6.19 4.77
CA MET A 142 11.11 -5.56 4.04
C MET A 142 11.05 -6.04 2.59
N HIS A 143 12.19 -6.05 1.91
CA HIS A 143 12.30 -6.51 0.51
C HIS A 143 11.88 -7.97 0.32
N ARG A 144 12.20 -8.86 1.27
CA ARG A 144 11.73 -10.26 1.25
C ARG A 144 10.21 -10.32 1.31
N ILE A 145 9.61 -9.57 2.22
CA ILE A 145 8.15 -9.51 2.40
C ILE A 145 7.46 -8.96 1.14
N GLU A 146 7.99 -7.90 0.55
CA GLU A 146 7.49 -7.33 -0.71
C GLU A 146 7.54 -8.36 -1.85
N LYS A 147 8.64 -9.08 -1.99
CA LYS A 147 8.79 -10.16 -2.99
C LYS A 147 7.75 -11.26 -2.78
N ASP A 148 7.49 -11.66 -1.53
CA ASP A 148 6.49 -12.67 -1.23
C ASP A 148 5.08 -12.19 -1.61
N TYR A 149 4.71 -10.97 -1.24
CA TYR A 149 3.41 -10.40 -1.64
C TYR A 149 3.28 -10.28 -3.16
N LEU A 150 4.31 -9.78 -3.85
CA LEU A 150 4.32 -9.69 -5.32
C LEU A 150 4.16 -11.07 -5.97
N ARG A 151 4.75 -12.11 -5.40
CA ARG A 151 4.59 -13.49 -5.86
C ARG A 151 3.16 -14.00 -5.65
N TYR A 152 2.54 -13.69 -4.51
CA TYR A 152 1.17 -14.14 -4.22
C TYR A 152 0.14 -13.51 -5.13
N ILE A 153 0.33 -12.27 -5.57
CA ILE A 153 -0.64 -11.54 -6.40
C ILE A 153 -0.50 -11.79 -7.91
N LYS A 154 0.54 -12.48 -8.35
CA LYS A 154 0.67 -12.94 -9.74
C LYS A 154 -0.34 -14.04 -10.02
#